data_b2de9de099542be3097fcec615a0bd34
#
_entry.id   b2de9de099542be3097fcec615a0bd34
#
_cell.length_a   1.000
_cell.length_b   1.000
_cell.length_c   1.000
_cell.angle_alpha   90.00
_cell.angle_beta   90.00
_cell.angle_gamma   90.00
#
_symmetry.space_group_name_H-M   'P 1'
#
loop_
_entity.id
_entity.type
_entity.pdbx_description
1 polymer ?
#
loop_
_entity_poly.entity_id
_entity_poly.type
_entity_poly.pdbx_seq_one_letter_code
_entity_poly.pdbx_strand_id
1 'polypeptide(L)'
;MNNPCHDKEIKNLNRIEGQIKGIKNMIEERKYCVEILNQISAAKSALSSVEGKILKRHIRQCVKESILSDEHFDEKIDELLKVLKR
;
A
#
# COMPACT_ATOMS: atom_id res chain seq x y z
N MET A 1 3.26 -20.67 3.36
CA MET A 1 2.21 -19.68 3.60
C MET A 1 1.60 -19.24 2.27
N ASN A 2 0.31 -19.38 2.09
CA ASN A 2 -0.36 -18.90 0.89
C ASN A 2 -0.59 -17.40 1.02
N ASN A 3 -0.29 -16.67 -0.05
CA ASN A 3 -0.56 -15.24 -0.08
C ASN A 3 -2.06 -15.01 -0.28
N PRO A 4 -2.65 -14.09 0.47
CA PRO A 4 -4.04 -13.75 0.23
C PRO A 4 -4.22 -13.06 -1.12
N CYS A 5 -5.44 -13.07 -1.63
CA CYS A 5 -5.77 -12.41 -2.88
C CYS A 5 -5.93 -10.90 -2.66
N HIS A 6 -5.23 -10.11 -3.46
CA HIS A 6 -5.28 -8.65 -3.39
C HIS A 6 -5.95 -8.03 -4.62
N ASP A 7 -6.76 -8.81 -5.34
CA ASP A 7 -7.38 -8.35 -6.59
C ASP A 7 -8.22 -7.08 -6.39
N LYS A 8 -8.80 -6.89 -5.22
CA LYS A 8 -9.57 -5.68 -4.91
C LYS A 8 -8.74 -4.41 -5.02
N GLU A 9 -7.42 -4.54 -4.85
CA GLU A 9 -6.53 -3.38 -4.92
C GLU A 9 -6.14 -3.01 -6.35
N ILE A 10 -6.41 -3.86 -7.32
CA ILE A 10 -6.13 -3.55 -8.73
C ILE A 10 -6.87 -2.28 -9.16
N LYS A 11 -8.13 -2.16 -8.77
CA LYS A 11 -8.95 -0.99 -9.08
C LYS A 11 -8.33 0.29 -8.49
N ASN A 12 -7.87 0.20 -7.24
CA ASN A 12 -7.23 1.33 -6.56
C ASN A 12 -5.90 1.69 -7.22
N LEU A 13 -5.13 0.69 -7.63
CA LEU A 13 -3.86 0.91 -8.31
C LEU A 13 -4.07 1.52 -9.71
N ASN A 14 -5.12 1.13 -10.42
CA ASN A 14 -5.46 1.75 -11.70
C ASN A 14 -5.74 3.23 -11.53
N ARG A 15 -6.42 3.61 -10.45
CA ARG A 15 -6.67 5.01 -10.13
C ARG A 15 -5.36 5.75 -9.86
N ILE A 16 -4.45 5.11 -9.13
CA ILE A 16 -3.14 5.69 -8.80
C ILE A 16 -2.30 5.84 -10.06
N GLU A 17 -2.35 4.88 -10.98
CA GLU A 17 -1.70 5.03 -12.29
C GLU A 17 -2.17 6.29 -13.00
N GLY A 18 -3.49 6.54 -12.98
CA GLY A 18 -4.07 7.75 -13.55
C GLY A 18 -3.57 9.01 -12.87
N GLN A 19 -3.42 8.98 -11.55
CA GLN A 19 -2.87 10.11 -10.80
C GLN A 19 -1.43 10.39 -11.21
N ILE A 20 -0.62 9.34 -11.38
CA ILE A 20 0.79 9.49 -11.80
C ILE A 20 0.86 10.08 -13.22
N LYS A 21 0.01 9.61 -14.12
CA LYS A 21 -0.07 10.14 -15.46
C LYS A 21 -0.44 11.63 -15.45
N GLY A 22 -1.38 11.99 -14.57
CA GLY A 22 -1.77 13.40 -14.38
C GLY A 22 -0.61 14.24 -13.87
N ILE A 23 0.19 13.72 -12.95
CA ILE A 23 1.38 14.42 -12.44
C ILE A 23 2.39 14.65 -13.56
N LYS A 24 2.64 13.66 -14.41
CA LYS A 24 3.51 13.82 -15.58
C LYS A 24 3.03 14.93 -16.48
N ASN A 25 1.72 14.97 -16.75
CA ASN A 25 1.15 16.02 -17.59
C ASN A 25 1.33 17.40 -16.96
N MET A 26 1.19 17.50 -15.63
CA MET A 26 1.40 18.75 -14.91
C MET A 26 2.85 19.25 -15.08
N ILE A 27 3.81 18.33 -15.02
CA ILE A 27 5.22 18.68 -15.23
C ILE A 27 5.45 19.16 -16.65
N GLU A 28 4.88 18.46 -17.63
CA GLU A 28 5.00 18.82 -19.04
C GLU A 28 4.37 20.19 -19.34
N GLU A 29 3.26 20.50 -18.68
CA GLU A 29 2.56 21.77 -18.81
C GLU A 29 3.16 22.88 -17.96
N ARG A 30 4.19 22.56 -17.19
CA ARG A 30 4.90 23.50 -16.31
C ARG A 30 3.97 24.16 -15.29
N LYS A 31 3.12 23.36 -14.69
CA LYS A 31 2.24 23.82 -13.62
C LYS A 31 3.06 24.25 -12.40
N TYR A 32 2.45 25.05 -11.56
CA TYR A 32 3.09 25.54 -10.34
C TYR A 32 3.59 24.40 -9.47
N CYS A 33 4.83 24.48 -8.98
CA CYS A 33 5.49 23.42 -8.23
C CYS A 33 4.68 22.93 -7.03
N VAL A 34 4.06 23.85 -6.29
CA VAL A 34 3.27 23.48 -5.12
C VAL A 34 2.07 22.60 -5.49
N GLU A 35 1.44 22.89 -6.63
CA GLU A 35 0.33 22.08 -7.11
C GLU A 35 0.80 20.67 -7.46
N ILE A 36 1.96 20.56 -8.10
CA ILE A 36 2.55 19.25 -8.45
C ILE A 36 2.88 18.48 -7.17
N LEU A 37 3.48 19.14 -6.19
CA LEU A 37 3.82 18.50 -4.91
C LEU A 37 2.57 18.03 -4.18
N ASN A 38 1.49 18.80 -4.22
CA ASN A 38 0.22 18.39 -3.60
C ASN A 38 -0.35 17.14 -4.25
N GLN A 39 -0.23 17.03 -5.58
CA GLN A 39 -0.70 15.84 -6.29
C GLN A 39 0.18 14.62 -5.97
N ILE A 40 1.47 14.82 -5.83
CA ILE A 40 2.38 13.74 -5.42
C ILE A 40 2.02 13.26 -4.01
N SER A 41 1.74 14.17 -3.08
CA SER A 41 1.30 13.82 -1.73
C SER A 41 0.02 12.99 -1.75
N ALA A 42 -0.93 13.36 -2.60
CA ALA A 42 -2.17 12.62 -2.76
C ALA A 42 -1.92 11.20 -3.26
N ALA A 43 -1.04 11.04 -4.25
CA ALA A 43 -0.68 9.74 -4.79
C ALA A 43 0.01 8.88 -3.74
N LYS A 44 0.91 9.47 -2.95
CA LYS A 44 1.59 8.79 -1.85
C LYS A 44 0.58 8.28 -0.82
N SER A 45 -0.39 9.11 -0.45
CA SER A 45 -1.42 8.72 0.51
C SER A 45 -2.28 7.58 -0.02
N ALA A 46 -2.61 7.61 -1.30
CA ALA A 46 -3.38 6.54 -1.94
C ALA A 46 -2.61 5.23 -1.94
N LEU A 47 -1.30 5.27 -2.25
CA LEU A 47 -0.44 4.09 -2.19
C LEU A 47 -0.32 3.55 -0.76
N SER A 48 -0.18 4.45 0.21
CA SER A 48 -0.12 4.08 1.61
C SER A 48 -1.39 3.34 2.06
N SER A 49 -2.54 3.78 1.56
CA SER A 49 -3.81 3.12 1.83
C SER A 49 -3.85 1.70 1.25
N VAL A 50 -3.36 1.52 0.02
CA VAL A 50 -3.26 0.18 -0.60
C VAL A 50 -2.32 -0.70 0.21
N GLU A 51 -1.17 -0.15 0.58
CA GLU A 51 -0.19 -0.87 1.40
C GLU A 51 -0.82 -1.37 2.71
N GLY A 52 -1.57 -0.51 3.38
CA GLY A 52 -2.24 -0.87 4.63
C GLY A 52 -3.28 -1.97 4.45
N LYS A 53 -4.02 -1.94 3.35
CA LYS A 53 -5.01 -2.98 3.04
C LYS A 53 -4.37 -4.33 2.76
N ILE A 54 -3.26 -4.32 2.02
CA ILE A 54 -2.51 -5.55 1.74
C ILE A 54 -1.95 -6.12 3.05
N LEU A 55 -1.37 -5.27 3.87
CA LEU A 55 -0.82 -5.67 5.15
C LEU A 55 -1.91 -6.27 6.05
N LYS A 56 -3.07 -5.64 6.09
CA LYS A 56 -4.20 -6.12 6.90
C LYS A 56 -4.64 -7.53 6.48
N ARG A 57 -4.72 -7.78 5.17
CA ARG A 57 -5.07 -9.10 4.66
C ARG A 57 -4.02 -10.13 5.04
N HIS A 58 -2.76 -9.75 4.94
CA HIS A 58 -1.66 -10.63 5.30
C HIS A 58 -1.69 -10.99 6.79
N ILE A 59 -1.94 -10.01 7.65
CA ILE A 59 -2.05 -10.23 9.10
C ILE A 59 -3.21 -11.19 9.40
N ARG A 60 -4.35 -10.99 8.76
CA ARG A 60 -5.50 -11.89 8.94
C ARG A 60 -5.15 -13.32 8.56
N GLN A 61 -4.42 -13.50 7.47
CA GLN A 61 -3.98 -14.81 7.02
C GLN A 61 -3.03 -15.43 8.05
N CYS A 62 -2.10 -14.66 8.59
CA CYS A 62 -1.17 -15.10 9.62
C CYS A 62 -1.91 -15.51 10.90
N VAL A 63 -2.93 -14.75 11.31
CA VAL A 63 -3.73 -15.08 12.47
C VAL A 63 -4.42 -16.44 12.28
N LYS A 64 -5.01 -16.67 11.12
CA LYS A 64 -5.65 -17.94 10.81
C LYS A 64 -4.67 -19.10 10.90
N GLU A 65 -3.46 -18.91 10.40
CA GLU A 65 -2.43 -19.94 10.44
C GLU A 65 -1.89 -20.15 11.83
N SER A 66 -1.81 -19.09 12.64
CA SER A 66 -1.25 -19.16 14.00
C SER A 66 -2.17 -19.84 15.00
N ILE A 67 -3.47 -20.00 14.71
CA ILE A 67 -4.35 -20.84 15.50
C ILE A 67 -3.81 -22.27 15.52
N LEU A 68 -3.09 -22.63 14.45
CA LEU A 68 -2.49 -23.96 14.29
C LEU A 68 -1.04 -24.01 14.80
N SER A 69 -0.39 -22.84 15.02
CA SER A 69 1.02 -22.78 15.39
C SER A 69 1.34 -21.42 16.01
N ASP A 70 1.35 -21.34 17.33
CA ASP A 70 1.54 -20.09 18.07
C ASP A 70 2.98 -19.57 18.11
N GLU A 71 3.96 -20.43 17.84
CA GLU A 71 5.35 -20.14 18.15
C GLU A 71 5.96 -18.95 17.43
N HIS A 72 5.44 -18.59 16.27
CA HIS A 72 6.05 -17.56 15.42
C HIS A 72 5.16 -16.37 15.14
N PHE A 73 4.00 -16.31 15.79
CA PHE A 73 3.03 -15.25 15.53
C PHE A 73 3.60 -13.87 15.86
N ASP A 74 4.17 -13.71 17.04
CA ASP A 74 4.74 -12.45 17.50
C ASP A 74 5.90 -11.99 16.60
N GLU A 75 6.75 -12.93 16.21
CA GLU A 75 7.86 -12.64 15.30
C GLU A 75 7.38 -12.13 13.96
N LYS A 76 6.34 -12.74 13.41
CA LYS A 76 5.76 -12.32 12.13
C LYS A 76 5.15 -10.94 12.22
N ILE A 77 4.47 -10.64 13.31
CA ILE A 77 3.88 -9.31 13.55
C ILE A 77 4.99 -8.26 13.65
N ASP A 78 6.05 -8.53 14.39
CA ASP A 78 7.18 -7.61 14.51
C ASP A 78 7.83 -7.35 13.16
N GLU A 79 8.01 -8.38 12.35
CA GLU A 79 8.57 -8.26 11.01
C GLU A 79 7.72 -7.35 10.13
N LEU A 80 6.40 -7.52 10.17
CA LEU A 80 5.47 -6.70 9.41
C LEU A 80 5.47 -5.25 9.87
N LEU A 81 5.55 -5.03 11.17
CA LEU A 81 5.62 -3.68 11.71
C LEU A 81 6.90 -2.96 11.29
N LYS A 82 8.01 -3.66 11.16
CA LYS A 82 9.26 -3.08 10.66
C LYS A 82 9.12 -2.60 9.22
N VAL A 83 8.42 -3.36 8.40
CA VAL A 83 8.16 -2.97 7.01
C VAL A 83 7.36 -1.66 6.95
N LEU A 84 6.38 -1.51 7.83
CA LEU A 84 5.53 -0.31 7.88
C LEU A 84 6.28 0.95 8.32
N LYS A 85 7.30 0.78 9.13
CA LYS A 85 8.04 1.92 9.70
C LYS A 85 9.10 2.50 8.77
N ARG A 86 9.27 1.94 7.59
CA ARG A 86 10.24 2.43 6.61
C ARG A 86 9.88 3.81 6.07
#